data_03cbb9d77de749acd4b0614376024345
#
_entry.id   03cbb9d77de749acd4b0614376024345
#
_cell.length_a   1.000
_cell.length_b   1.000
_cell.length_c   1.000
_cell.angle_alpha   90.00
_cell.angle_beta   90.00
_cell.angle_gamma   90.00
#
_symmetry.space_group_name_H-M   'P 1'
#
loop_
_entity.id
_entity.type
_entity.pdbx_description
1 polymer ?
#
loop_
_entity_poly.entity_id
_entity_poly.type
_entity_poly.pdbx_seq_one_letter_code
_entity_poly.pdbx_strand_id
1 'polypeptide(L)'
;MSSLDTPDGLRRRVLGGSSAVAAALCLPLWWSVTAAHAQPPGTGLPPGIGQGPGVHDPRSAFQPLQEREGVVSWKLLSSVQLKPERARVVPVFPPAIQALNDKTVRVQGFMMPLEPGERQRHFLLSSVPTTCSFCVPAGPEGLVEVRTRTPVKYTVDAITVEGRMAVLSDDKFGLLYRVTGAEPVP
;
A
#
# COMPACT_ATOMS: atom_id res chain seq x y z
N MET A 1 20.68 42.79 -52.83
CA MET A 1 21.84 43.68 -53.08
C MET A 1 22.96 43.03 -52.33
N SER A 2 23.75 42.39 -53.13
CA SER A 2 25.21 42.48 -53.34
C SER A 2 25.94 41.77 -52.20
N SER A 3 26.53 40.72 -52.44
CA SER A 3 27.68 40.31 -53.31
C SER A 3 28.86 39.95 -52.41
N LEU A 4 29.29 38.67 -52.55
CA LEU A 4 30.63 38.28 -53.01
C LEU A 4 31.78 38.68 -52.04
N ASP A 5 32.68 37.83 -51.61
CA ASP A 5 33.68 37.21 -52.47
C ASP A 5 34.51 36.21 -51.68
N THR A 6 34.84 35.10 -52.27
CA THR A 6 36.02 34.27 -51.98
C THR A 6 37.20 34.85 -52.72
N PRO A 7 38.47 34.64 -52.37
CA PRO A 7 39.14 33.49 -52.91
C PRO A 7 40.33 32.90 -52.09
N ASP A 8 40.53 31.63 -52.31
CA ASP A 8 41.70 30.98 -52.90
C ASP A 8 43.10 31.24 -52.33
N GLY A 9 43.79 30.13 -52.11
CA GLY A 9 45.23 30.20 -52.28
C GLY A 9 46.06 29.13 -51.54
N LEU A 10 46.27 28.07 -52.26
CA LEU A 10 47.59 27.41 -52.54
C LEU A 10 48.36 26.65 -51.42
N ARG A 11 48.37 25.36 -51.63
CA ARG A 11 49.53 24.46 -51.79
C ARG A 11 50.80 24.67 -50.95
N ARG A 12 51.26 23.62 -50.28
CA ARG A 12 52.50 22.83 -50.48
C ARG A 12 52.63 21.76 -49.42
N ARG A 13 52.65 20.52 -49.80
CA ARG A 13 53.78 19.58 -49.92
C ARG A 13 54.85 19.76 -48.79
N VAL A 14 55.23 18.73 -48.05
CA VAL A 14 56.04 17.57 -48.47
C VAL A 14 56.38 16.73 -47.21
N LEU A 15 56.28 15.41 -47.35
CA LEU A 15 57.18 14.33 -46.92
C LEU A 15 57.77 14.30 -45.49
N GLY A 16 57.64 13.10 -44.94
CA GLY A 16 58.68 12.57 -44.07
C GLY A 16 58.12 11.71 -42.91
N GLY A 17 57.96 10.50 -43.09
CA GLY A 17 58.63 9.33 -42.55
C GLY A 17 58.60 9.19 -41.05
N SER A 18 57.97 8.16 -40.57
CA SER A 18 58.64 7.16 -39.71
C SER A 18 57.55 6.39 -38.90
N SER A 19 57.58 5.15 -39.10
CA SER A 19 56.81 4.13 -38.41
C SER A 19 57.06 4.15 -36.91
N ALA A 20 55.98 4.24 -36.14
CA ALA A 20 56.01 3.76 -34.76
C ALA A 20 54.73 2.95 -34.56
N VAL A 21 54.91 1.63 -34.51
CA VAL A 21 53.90 0.68 -34.14
C VAL A 21 53.60 0.88 -32.65
N ALA A 22 52.50 1.52 -32.35
CA ALA A 22 51.95 1.56 -31.02
C ALA A 22 50.86 0.48 -30.91
N ALA A 23 51.20 -0.62 -30.24
CA ALA A 23 50.25 -1.65 -29.87
C ALA A 23 49.21 -1.05 -28.92
N ALA A 24 48.04 -0.75 -29.44
CA ALA A 24 46.90 -0.38 -28.62
C ALA A 24 46.35 -1.62 -27.91
N LEU A 25 46.64 -1.72 -26.63
CA LEU A 25 45.99 -2.66 -25.72
C LEU A 25 44.51 -2.29 -25.65
N CYS A 26 43.67 -3.02 -26.42
CA CYS A 26 42.22 -3.01 -26.27
C CYS A 26 41.87 -3.73 -24.97
N LEU A 27 41.72 -2.96 -23.89
CA LEU A 27 41.04 -3.41 -22.70
C LEU A 27 39.57 -3.54 -23.03
N PRO A 28 38.95 -4.72 -22.88
CA PRO A 28 37.48 -4.83 -22.98
C PRO A 28 36.88 -4.14 -21.77
N LEU A 29 36.25 -2.99 -22.01
CA LEU A 29 35.31 -2.40 -21.06
C LEU A 29 34.15 -3.40 -20.88
N TRP A 30 34.26 -4.21 -19.85
CA TRP A 30 33.09 -4.96 -19.36
C TRP A 30 32.14 -3.94 -18.78
N TRP A 31 31.22 -3.50 -19.60
CA TRP A 31 30.02 -2.85 -19.10
C TRP A 31 29.28 -3.89 -18.27
N SER A 32 29.42 -3.80 -16.96
CA SER A 32 28.54 -4.45 -16.02
C SER A 32 27.15 -3.85 -16.23
N VAL A 33 26.36 -4.50 -17.08
CA VAL A 33 24.92 -4.24 -17.14
C VAL A 33 24.37 -4.73 -15.81
N THR A 34 24.29 -3.81 -14.86
CA THR A 34 23.44 -4.01 -13.69
C THR A 34 22.03 -4.24 -14.21
N ALA A 35 21.63 -5.50 -14.27
CA ALA A 35 20.23 -5.84 -14.51
C ALA A 35 19.42 -5.15 -13.43
N ALA A 36 18.77 -4.04 -13.77
CA ALA A 36 17.73 -3.48 -12.95
C ALA A 36 16.69 -4.60 -12.79
N HIS A 37 16.62 -5.18 -11.61
CA HIS A 37 15.55 -6.10 -11.27
C HIS A 37 14.27 -5.29 -11.34
N ALA A 38 13.55 -5.44 -12.45
CA ALA A 38 12.20 -4.95 -12.55
C ALA A 38 11.41 -5.67 -11.44
N GLN A 39 11.04 -4.91 -10.41
CA GLN A 39 10.09 -5.39 -9.43
C GLN A 39 8.83 -5.82 -10.18
N PRO A 40 8.26 -7.00 -9.88
CA PRO A 40 6.99 -7.39 -10.47
C PRO A 40 5.99 -6.25 -10.24
N PRO A 41 5.13 -5.94 -11.23
CA PRO A 41 4.11 -4.93 -11.08
C PRO A 41 3.34 -5.23 -9.80
N GLY A 42 3.43 -4.33 -8.82
CA GLY A 42 2.70 -4.44 -7.57
C GLY A 42 1.23 -4.62 -7.89
N THR A 43 0.57 -5.48 -7.16
CA THR A 43 -0.89 -5.65 -7.19
C THR A 43 -1.51 -4.27 -7.23
N GLY A 44 -2.24 -3.97 -8.30
CA GLY A 44 -2.67 -2.63 -8.73
C GLY A 44 -3.58 -1.85 -7.76
N LEU A 45 -3.18 -1.78 -6.49
CA LEU A 45 -3.75 -0.88 -5.50
C LEU A 45 -3.17 0.53 -5.69
N PRO A 46 -3.96 1.59 -5.53
CA PRO A 46 -3.49 2.96 -5.62
C PRO A 46 -2.30 3.21 -4.71
N PRO A 47 -1.31 4.03 -5.13
CA PRO A 47 -0.20 4.41 -4.26
C PRO A 47 -0.74 5.09 -2.98
N GLY A 48 -0.35 4.59 -1.82
CA GLY A 48 -0.77 5.14 -0.51
C GLY A 48 -1.72 4.26 0.28
N ILE A 49 -2.28 3.20 -0.31
CA ILE A 49 -2.98 2.16 0.45
C ILE A 49 -1.97 1.07 0.77
N GLY A 50 -1.85 0.73 2.05
CA GLY A 50 -1.03 -0.38 2.53
C GLY A 50 -1.50 -1.71 1.94
N GLN A 51 -0.69 -2.74 2.11
CA GLN A 51 -1.04 -4.12 1.75
C GLN A 51 -1.04 -4.98 3.01
N GLY A 52 -1.96 -5.94 3.06
CA GLY A 52 -2.08 -6.82 4.21
C GLY A 52 -2.62 -6.12 5.46
N PRO A 53 -2.40 -6.71 6.64
CA PRO A 53 -2.95 -6.22 7.90
C PRO A 53 -2.26 -4.95 8.43
N GLY A 54 -1.30 -4.39 7.71
CA GLY A 54 -0.41 -3.37 8.24
C GLY A 54 0.65 -3.92 9.19
N VAL A 55 1.61 -3.10 9.56
CA VAL A 55 2.68 -3.49 10.50
C VAL A 55 2.81 -2.44 11.58
N HIS A 56 2.62 -2.86 12.83
CA HIS A 56 2.86 -2.03 13.99
C HIS A 56 4.36 -1.96 14.27
N ASP A 57 4.93 -0.76 14.33
CA ASP A 57 6.35 -0.56 14.59
C ASP A 57 6.60 -0.50 16.11
N PRO A 58 7.65 -1.15 16.65
CA PRO A 58 8.00 -1.07 18.08
C PRO A 58 8.29 0.34 18.59
N ARG A 59 8.63 1.29 17.70
CA ARG A 59 8.86 2.71 18.04
C ARG A 59 7.56 3.51 18.13
N SER A 60 6.43 2.88 17.87
CA SER A 60 5.12 3.52 18.00
C SER A 60 4.86 3.93 19.45
N ALA A 61 4.29 5.12 19.64
CA ALA A 61 3.80 5.55 20.95
C ALA A 61 2.51 4.80 21.37
N PHE A 62 1.89 4.10 20.43
CA PHE A 62 0.68 3.32 20.68
C PHE A 62 1.03 1.88 21.02
N GLN A 63 0.25 1.26 21.90
CA GLN A 63 0.39 -0.16 22.16
C GLN A 63 -0.15 -0.99 20.98
N PRO A 64 0.50 -2.11 20.61
CA PRO A 64 -0.05 -3.02 19.62
C PRO A 64 -1.36 -3.63 20.13
N LEU A 65 -2.27 -3.92 19.18
CA LEU A 65 -3.51 -4.62 19.51
C LEU A 65 -3.19 -6.00 20.08
N GLN A 66 -3.82 -6.29 21.21
CA GLN A 66 -3.68 -7.60 21.86
C GLN A 66 -4.76 -8.56 21.35
N GLU A 67 -4.37 -9.79 21.03
CA GLU A 67 -5.34 -10.84 20.77
C GLU A 67 -6.19 -11.08 22.01
N ARG A 68 -7.51 -11.02 21.86
CA ARG A 68 -8.49 -11.16 22.94
C ARG A 68 -9.52 -12.22 22.59
N GLU A 69 -9.89 -13.03 23.56
CA GLU A 69 -10.96 -14.01 23.37
C GLU A 69 -12.29 -13.32 23.07
N GLY A 70 -13.03 -13.86 22.11
CA GLY A 70 -14.30 -13.30 21.65
C GLY A 70 -14.19 -12.07 20.73
N VAL A 71 -12.98 -11.62 20.42
CA VAL A 71 -12.70 -10.54 19.46
C VAL A 71 -12.16 -11.16 18.18
N VAL A 72 -12.66 -10.73 17.03
CA VAL A 72 -12.18 -11.21 15.73
C VAL A 72 -10.73 -10.78 15.54
N SER A 73 -9.85 -11.74 15.29
CA SER A 73 -8.43 -11.49 15.08
C SER A 73 -8.16 -10.85 13.70
N TRP A 74 -7.30 -9.86 13.67
CA TRP A 74 -6.81 -9.28 12.41
C TRP A 74 -6.04 -10.29 11.56
N LYS A 75 -5.38 -11.26 12.21
CA LYS A 75 -4.73 -12.37 11.50
C LYS A 75 -5.75 -13.20 10.72
N LEU A 76 -6.95 -13.41 11.27
CA LEU A 76 -8.02 -14.09 10.55
C LEU A 76 -8.52 -13.22 9.37
N LEU A 77 -8.84 -11.95 9.60
CA LEU A 77 -9.35 -11.06 8.56
C LEU A 77 -8.35 -10.91 7.40
N SER A 78 -7.05 -10.82 7.70
CA SER A 78 -6.00 -10.71 6.68
C SER A 78 -5.70 -12.01 5.93
N SER A 79 -6.33 -13.13 6.27
CA SER A 79 -6.18 -14.39 5.53
C SER A 79 -6.97 -14.45 4.22
N VAL A 80 -7.75 -13.40 3.89
CA VAL A 80 -8.39 -13.24 2.58
C VAL A 80 -7.34 -13.20 1.47
N GLN A 81 -7.65 -13.80 0.32
CA GLN A 81 -6.80 -13.74 -0.85
C GLN A 81 -7.37 -12.75 -1.85
N LEU A 82 -6.58 -11.78 -2.25
CA LEU A 82 -6.94 -10.82 -3.29
C LEU A 82 -6.44 -11.32 -4.64
N LYS A 83 -7.35 -11.72 -5.53
CA LYS A 83 -7.01 -12.23 -6.87
C LYS A 83 -7.29 -11.19 -7.94
N PRO A 84 -6.30 -10.86 -8.78
CA PRO A 84 -6.55 -9.99 -9.93
C PRO A 84 -7.40 -10.74 -10.97
N GLU A 85 -8.51 -10.16 -11.37
CA GLU A 85 -9.36 -10.64 -12.45
C GLU A 85 -9.60 -9.51 -13.46
N ARG A 86 -9.04 -9.63 -14.67
CA ARG A 86 -9.16 -8.63 -15.73
C ARG A 86 -8.80 -7.22 -15.23
N ALA A 87 -9.81 -6.36 -14.97
CA ALA A 87 -9.63 -4.96 -14.55
C ALA A 87 -9.96 -4.71 -13.07
N ARG A 88 -10.19 -5.76 -12.27
CA ARG A 88 -10.55 -5.63 -10.84
C ARG A 88 -9.81 -6.66 -9.98
N VAL A 89 -9.77 -6.39 -8.69
CA VAL A 89 -9.30 -7.34 -7.68
C VAL A 89 -10.52 -7.94 -7.00
N VAL A 90 -10.56 -9.29 -6.96
CA VAL A 90 -11.68 -10.03 -6.37
C VAL A 90 -11.21 -10.71 -5.09
N PRO A 91 -11.89 -10.49 -3.95
CA PRO A 91 -11.54 -11.16 -2.71
C PRO A 91 -12.04 -12.62 -2.71
N VAL A 92 -11.19 -13.53 -2.27
CA VAL A 92 -11.52 -14.94 -2.02
C VAL A 92 -11.41 -15.19 -0.52
N PHE A 93 -12.55 -15.32 0.13
CA PHE A 93 -12.64 -15.47 1.57
C PHE A 93 -12.54 -16.95 1.99
N PRO A 94 -11.65 -17.30 2.94
CA PRO A 94 -11.65 -18.60 3.58
C PRO A 94 -12.98 -18.89 4.29
N PRO A 95 -13.35 -20.17 4.49
CA PRO A 95 -14.60 -20.55 5.18
C PRO A 95 -14.75 -19.92 6.57
N ALA A 96 -13.66 -19.77 7.30
CA ALA A 96 -13.66 -19.14 8.63
C ALA A 96 -14.11 -17.67 8.60
N ILE A 97 -13.74 -16.92 7.56
CA ILE A 97 -14.21 -15.53 7.35
C ILE A 97 -15.66 -15.54 6.88
N GLN A 98 -16.01 -16.40 5.94
CA GLN A 98 -17.41 -16.51 5.46
C GLN A 98 -18.38 -16.82 6.60
N ALA A 99 -17.96 -17.63 7.58
CA ALA A 99 -18.76 -17.96 8.75
C ALA A 99 -19.06 -16.76 9.66
N LEU A 100 -18.29 -15.65 9.54
CA LEU A 100 -18.55 -14.41 10.27
C LEU A 100 -19.69 -13.59 9.62
N ASN A 101 -20.03 -13.86 8.37
CA ASN A 101 -21.07 -13.11 7.68
C ASN A 101 -22.40 -13.20 8.43
N ASP A 102 -23.05 -12.06 8.61
CA ASP A 102 -24.31 -11.92 9.35
C ASP A 102 -24.27 -12.31 10.84
N LYS A 103 -23.09 -12.56 11.40
CA LYS A 103 -22.93 -12.82 12.85
C LYS A 103 -22.67 -11.52 13.61
N THR A 104 -23.10 -11.52 14.88
CA THR A 104 -22.66 -10.51 15.84
C THR A 104 -21.23 -10.83 16.25
N VAL A 105 -20.34 -9.89 16.06
CA VAL A 105 -18.90 -10.03 16.32
C VAL A 105 -18.38 -8.82 17.08
N ARG A 106 -17.25 -9.01 17.78
CA ARG A 106 -16.46 -7.92 18.34
C ARG A 106 -15.23 -7.70 17.49
N VAL A 107 -14.95 -6.43 17.18
CA VAL A 107 -13.73 -6.04 16.47
C VAL A 107 -13.07 -4.93 17.25
N GLN A 108 -11.75 -5.07 17.48
CA GLN A 108 -10.92 -4.05 18.11
C GLN A 108 -10.03 -3.39 17.07
N GLY A 109 -9.87 -2.07 17.12
CA GLY A 109 -8.99 -1.36 16.19
C GLY A 109 -8.86 0.12 16.52
N PHE A 110 -8.05 0.80 15.73
CA PHE A 110 -7.84 2.24 15.82
C PHE A 110 -8.83 2.96 14.93
N MET A 111 -9.51 3.97 15.49
CA MET A 111 -10.55 4.70 14.76
C MET A 111 -9.95 5.62 13.70
N MET A 112 -10.45 5.52 12.47
CA MET A 112 -10.19 6.45 11.38
C MET A 112 -11.52 7.08 10.95
N PRO A 113 -11.80 8.34 11.37
CA PRO A 113 -13.02 9.04 11.04
C PRO A 113 -13.23 9.20 9.52
N LEU A 114 -14.46 9.04 9.06
CA LEU A 114 -14.87 9.31 7.68
C LEU A 114 -15.70 10.59 7.56
N GLU A 115 -16.09 11.16 8.68
CA GLU A 115 -16.91 12.37 8.78
C GLU A 115 -16.23 13.38 9.71
N PRO A 116 -16.43 14.69 9.51
CA PRO A 116 -15.91 15.70 10.42
C PRO A 116 -16.63 15.66 11.76
N GLY A 117 -15.95 16.07 12.84
CA GLY A 117 -16.51 16.21 14.18
C GLY A 117 -15.91 15.27 15.22
N GLU A 118 -16.17 15.58 16.48
CA GLU A 118 -15.63 14.82 17.62
C GLU A 118 -16.35 13.50 17.87
N ARG A 119 -17.56 13.35 17.37
CA ARG A 119 -18.38 12.15 17.54
C ARG A 119 -18.72 11.56 16.20
N GLN A 120 -18.41 10.26 16.05
CA GLN A 120 -18.46 9.54 14.80
C GLN A 120 -19.57 8.47 14.82
N ARG A 121 -20.36 8.40 13.76
CA ARG A 121 -21.27 7.29 13.52
C ARG A 121 -20.79 6.37 12.39
N HIS A 122 -19.88 6.89 11.56
CA HIS A 122 -19.34 6.20 10.41
C HIS A 122 -17.82 6.42 10.35
N PHE A 123 -17.06 5.35 10.51
CA PHE A 123 -15.61 5.37 10.56
C PHE A 123 -15.03 4.01 10.13
N LEU A 124 -13.74 3.97 9.89
CA LEU A 124 -13.02 2.71 9.75
C LEU A 124 -12.34 2.36 11.08
N LEU A 125 -12.26 1.08 11.38
CA LEU A 125 -11.30 0.53 12.32
C LEU A 125 -10.12 0.00 11.53
N SER A 126 -8.93 0.41 11.92
CA SER A 126 -7.64 -0.05 11.37
C SER A 126 -6.94 -0.95 12.38
N SER A 127 -6.27 -1.96 11.87
CA SER A 127 -5.41 -2.87 12.65
C SER A 127 -4.16 -2.19 13.22
N VAL A 128 -3.76 -1.06 12.63
CA VAL A 128 -2.62 -0.25 13.08
C VAL A 128 -3.04 1.21 13.23
N PRO A 129 -2.42 1.97 14.15
CA PRO A 129 -2.76 3.38 14.35
C PRO A 129 -2.39 4.21 13.12
N THR A 130 -3.34 5.01 12.62
CA THR A 130 -3.16 5.86 11.44
C THR A 130 -2.27 7.09 11.69
N THR A 131 -2.09 7.46 12.96
CA THR A 131 -1.23 8.58 13.40
C THR A 131 0.20 8.15 13.72
N CYS A 132 0.53 6.88 13.56
CA CYS A 132 1.86 6.34 13.79
C CYS A 132 2.77 6.57 12.57
N SER A 133 3.75 7.45 12.67
CA SER A 133 4.68 7.78 11.57
C SER A 133 5.61 6.63 11.17
N PHE A 134 5.75 5.60 11.99
CA PHE A 134 6.65 4.46 11.75
C PHE A 134 5.91 3.19 11.34
N CYS A 135 4.59 3.15 11.51
CA CYS A 135 3.79 1.99 11.18
C CYS A 135 3.54 1.89 9.67
N VAL A 136 3.50 0.68 9.15
CA VAL A 136 3.06 0.45 7.76
C VAL A 136 1.54 0.46 7.75
N PRO A 137 0.89 1.34 6.96
CA PRO A 137 -0.56 1.38 6.87
C PRO A 137 -1.15 0.04 6.45
N ALA A 138 -2.34 -0.26 6.97
CA ALA A 138 -3.08 -1.44 6.57
C ALA A 138 -3.68 -1.27 5.15
N GLY A 139 -3.75 -2.37 4.41
CA GLY A 139 -4.58 -2.50 3.22
C GLY A 139 -6.04 -2.80 3.57
N PRO A 140 -6.87 -3.09 2.56
CA PRO A 140 -8.28 -3.44 2.78
C PRO A 140 -8.48 -4.59 3.77
N GLU A 141 -7.51 -5.50 3.87
CA GLU A 141 -7.53 -6.66 4.77
C GLU A 141 -7.38 -6.29 6.25
N GLY A 142 -6.80 -5.12 6.51
CA GLY A 142 -6.62 -4.57 7.85
C GLY A 142 -7.58 -3.43 8.17
N LEU A 143 -8.68 -3.30 7.43
CA LEU A 143 -9.70 -2.28 7.60
C LEU A 143 -11.09 -2.89 7.77
N VAL A 144 -11.88 -2.36 8.70
CA VAL A 144 -13.29 -2.70 8.88
C VAL A 144 -14.11 -1.42 8.93
N GLU A 145 -15.08 -1.27 8.03
CA GLU A 145 -16.05 -0.18 8.09
C GLU A 145 -17.02 -0.40 9.25
N VAL A 146 -17.24 0.63 10.05
CA VAL A 146 -18.14 0.59 11.21
C VAL A 146 -19.22 1.64 11.07
N ARG A 147 -20.47 1.21 11.27
CA ARG A 147 -21.64 2.09 11.38
C ARG A 147 -22.31 1.84 12.72
N THR A 148 -22.24 2.83 13.61
CA THR A 148 -22.74 2.73 14.97
C THR A 148 -24.19 3.21 15.11
N ARG A 149 -24.91 2.68 16.09
CA ARG A 149 -26.24 3.15 16.44
C ARG A 149 -26.19 4.51 17.13
N THR A 150 -25.24 4.69 18.01
CA THR A 150 -25.03 5.93 18.77
C THR A 150 -23.68 6.54 18.38
N PRO A 151 -23.54 7.89 18.39
CA PRO A 151 -22.27 8.53 18.09
C PRO A 151 -21.22 8.16 19.12
N VAL A 152 -20.04 7.72 18.67
CA VAL A 152 -18.88 7.37 19.48
C VAL A 152 -17.91 8.54 19.50
N LYS A 153 -17.36 8.90 20.64
CA LYS A 153 -16.34 9.94 20.73
C LYS A 153 -15.07 9.46 20.06
N TYR A 154 -14.47 10.31 19.22
CA TYR A 154 -13.18 10.01 18.60
C TYR A 154 -12.09 9.84 19.68
N THR A 155 -11.26 8.85 19.50
CA THR A 155 -10.05 8.60 20.30
C THR A 155 -8.93 8.09 19.40
N VAL A 156 -7.70 8.36 19.81
CA VAL A 156 -6.51 7.81 19.18
C VAL A 156 -6.17 6.39 19.70
N ASP A 157 -6.73 6.05 20.88
CA ASP A 157 -6.58 4.72 21.45
C ASP A 157 -7.45 3.70 20.73
N ALA A 158 -7.06 2.43 20.79
CA ALA A 158 -7.84 1.35 20.24
C ALA A 158 -9.19 1.20 20.98
N ILE A 159 -10.26 1.03 20.21
CA ILE A 159 -11.59 0.75 20.74
C ILE A 159 -12.07 -0.62 20.30
N THR A 160 -12.98 -1.22 21.07
CA THR A 160 -13.71 -2.42 20.67
C THR A 160 -15.15 -2.05 20.38
N VAL A 161 -15.68 -2.58 19.27
CA VAL A 161 -17.09 -2.44 18.92
C VAL A 161 -17.71 -3.82 18.73
N GLU A 162 -18.98 -3.95 19.10
CA GLU A 162 -19.77 -5.15 18.85
C GLU A 162 -20.91 -4.81 17.89
N GLY A 163 -21.10 -5.61 16.84
CA GLY A 163 -22.15 -5.40 15.86
C GLY A 163 -22.22 -6.52 14.83
N ARG A 164 -23.12 -6.38 13.86
CA ARG A 164 -23.33 -7.38 12.81
C ARG A 164 -22.31 -7.24 11.70
N MET A 165 -21.53 -8.29 11.46
CA MET A 165 -20.52 -8.35 10.40
C MET A 165 -21.16 -8.63 9.04
N ALA A 166 -20.70 -7.92 8.03
CA ALA A 166 -20.92 -8.23 6.62
C ALA A 166 -19.57 -8.46 5.93
N VAL A 167 -19.45 -9.58 5.24
CA VAL A 167 -18.29 -9.91 4.38
C VAL A 167 -18.63 -9.48 2.96
N LEU A 168 -17.82 -8.56 2.40
CA LEU A 168 -18.14 -7.84 1.17
C LEU A 168 -17.30 -8.40 0.01
N SER A 169 -17.97 -9.06 -0.94
CA SER A 169 -17.32 -9.61 -2.15
C SER A 169 -17.21 -8.60 -3.28
N ASP A 170 -18.04 -7.56 -3.27
CA ASP A 170 -18.09 -6.53 -4.31
C ASP A 170 -18.53 -5.19 -3.68
N ASP A 171 -17.58 -4.46 -3.14
CA ASP A 171 -17.82 -3.12 -2.58
C ASP A 171 -17.21 -2.04 -3.47
N LYS A 172 -17.94 -0.97 -3.72
CA LYS A 172 -17.53 0.13 -4.61
C LYS A 172 -16.26 0.87 -4.17
N PHE A 173 -15.92 0.79 -2.88
CA PHE A 173 -14.73 1.40 -2.28
C PHE A 173 -13.61 0.38 -2.05
N GLY A 174 -13.83 -0.90 -2.40
CA GLY A 174 -12.86 -1.97 -2.20
C GLY A 174 -12.76 -2.43 -0.75
N LEU A 175 -13.74 -2.13 0.10
CA LEU A 175 -13.78 -2.63 1.47
C LEU A 175 -14.18 -4.09 1.50
N LEU A 176 -13.59 -4.83 2.43
CA LEU A 176 -13.83 -6.29 2.57
C LEU A 176 -14.79 -6.60 3.72
N TYR A 177 -14.86 -5.72 4.72
CA TYR A 177 -15.59 -5.96 5.95
C TYR A 177 -16.37 -4.73 6.39
N ARG A 178 -17.59 -4.96 6.86
CA ARG A 178 -18.44 -3.92 7.47
C ARG A 178 -19.11 -4.46 8.72
N VAL A 179 -19.13 -3.65 9.78
CA VAL A 179 -19.90 -3.92 11.00
C VAL A 179 -21.00 -2.87 11.13
N THR A 180 -22.24 -3.32 11.15
CA THR A 180 -23.41 -2.46 11.22
C THR A 180 -24.13 -2.60 12.55
N GLY A 181 -24.89 -1.54 12.93
CA GLY A 181 -25.59 -1.50 14.21
C GLY A 181 -24.63 -1.63 15.40
N ALA A 182 -23.40 -1.16 15.21
CA ALA A 182 -22.33 -1.34 16.19
C ALA A 182 -22.52 -0.46 17.44
N GLU A 183 -22.01 -0.97 18.55
CA GLU A 183 -21.91 -0.26 19.81
C GLU A 183 -20.53 -0.47 20.42
N PRO A 184 -19.92 0.54 21.07
CA PRO A 184 -18.66 0.37 21.77
C PRO A 184 -18.86 -0.56 22.98
N VAL A 185 -17.89 -1.44 23.18
CA VAL A 185 -17.86 -2.38 24.31
C VAL A 185 -16.51 -2.31 25.01
N PRO A 186 -16.43 -2.69 26.31
CA PRO A 186 -15.16 -2.66 27.06
C PRO A 186 -14.06 -3.54 26.47
#